data_9098a4af1652f453528eb6a55adf3da8
#
_entry.id   9098a4af1652f453528eb6a55adf3da8
#
_cell.length_a   1.000
_cell.length_b   1.000
_cell.length_c   1.000
_cell.angle_alpha   90.00
_cell.angle_beta   90.00
_cell.angle_gamma   90.00
#
_symmetry.space_group_name_H-M   'P 1'
#
loop_
_entity.id
_entity.type
_entity.pdbx_description
1 polymer ?
#
loop_
_entity_poly.entity_id
_entity_poly.type
_entity_poly.pdbx_seq_one_letter_code
_entity_poly.pdbx_strand_id
1 'polypeptide(L)'
;MTDSIIFDLDGTLWNATQEVTVAFNKVLQEKHPEVKEVVTPELLQGLFGLPLDVIAVKLYQSVPEEQAIQVMEECCDYECDYLAEHGATLYEGLEESLKKLSQRHKLFIVSNCQEGYIQCFFKAYPHLSQYFTDFEYPGRSGKLKAENIRLIMERNALLDPVYVGDTQVDANAAKEAGIPFIFARYGFGDAVEHEKAVDSLAELVNLIEGKH
;
A
#
# COMPACT_ATOMS: atom_id res chain seq x y z
N MET A 1 22.03 10.18 -8.18
CA MET A 1 20.83 11.06 -8.24
C MET A 1 19.66 10.10 -8.53
N THR A 2 18.65 10.06 -7.66
CA THR A 2 17.52 9.11 -7.76
C THR A 2 16.89 9.17 -9.15
N ASP A 3 16.77 8.03 -9.82
CA ASP A 3 16.18 7.92 -11.16
C ASP A 3 14.72 7.51 -11.13
N SER A 4 14.28 6.87 -10.03
CA SER A 4 12.95 6.33 -9.89
C SER A 4 12.49 6.26 -8.44
N ILE A 5 11.18 6.29 -8.24
CA ILE A 5 10.55 6.25 -6.92
C ILE A 5 9.52 5.12 -6.92
N ILE A 6 9.67 4.22 -5.97
CA ILE A 6 8.74 3.11 -5.75
C ILE A 6 7.94 3.43 -4.48
N PHE A 7 6.63 3.49 -4.59
CA PHE A 7 5.72 3.81 -3.48
C PHE A 7 5.04 2.55 -2.95
N ASP A 8 4.82 2.50 -1.64
CA ASP A 8 3.70 1.73 -1.10
C ASP A 8 2.37 2.42 -1.45
N LEU A 9 1.25 1.78 -1.20
CA LEU A 9 -0.07 2.31 -1.52
C LEU A 9 -0.80 2.80 -0.26
N ASP A 10 -1.19 1.87 0.63
CA ASP A 10 -1.94 2.19 1.85
C ASP A 10 -1.05 2.89 2.88
N GLY A 11 -1.51 4.02 3.43
CA GLY A 11 -0.69 4.83 4.32
C GLY A 11 0.34 5.72 3.62
N THR A 12 0.52 5.56 2.30
CA THR A 12 1.52 6.34 1.53
C THR A 12 0.88 7.19 0.43
N LEU A 13 -0.01 6.65 -0.39
CA LEU A 13 -0.72 7.37 -1.45
C LEU A 13 -2.17 7.67 -1.07
N TRP A 14 -2.82 6.74 -0.37
CA TRP A 14 -4.19 6.88 0.13
C TRP A 14 -4.37 6.25 1.51
N ASN A 15 -5.50 6.57 2.14
CA ASN A 15 -5.98 5.93 3.34
C ASN A 15 -7.35 5.30 3.05
N ALA A 16 -7.38 3.97 2.94
CA ALA A 16 -8.58 3.19 2.62
C ALA A 16 -9.23 2.55 3.86
N THR A 17 -8.73 2.82 5.07
CA THR A 17 -9.17 2.12 6.28
C THR A 17 -10.67 2.24 6.57
N GLN A 18 -11.28 3.39 6.30
CA GLN A 18 -12.71 3.60 6.49
C GLN A 18 -13.54 2.74 5.52
N GLU A 19 -13.21 2.80 4.24
CA GLU A 19 -13.91 2.11 3.17
C GLU A 19 -13.75 0.60 3.30
N VAL A 20 -12.54 0.13 3.61
CA VAL A 20 -12.25 -1.29 3.88
C VAL A 20 -13.03 -1.77 5.11
N THR A 21 -13.10 -0.96 6.18
CA THR A 21 -13.93 -1.27 7.36
C THR A 21 -15.40 -1.50 6.97
N VAL A 22 -15.96 -0.63 6.13
CA VAL A 22 -17.35 -0.76 5.67
C VAL A 22 -17.52 -2.02 4.83
N ALA A 23 -16.61 -2.27 3.89
CA ALA A 23 -16.66 -3.42 3.00
C ALA A 23 -16.55 -4.74 3.78
N PHE A 24 -15.57 -4.87 4.68
CA PHE A 24 -15.35 -6.07 5.47
C PHE A 24 -16.51 -6.36 6.41
N ASN A 25 -16.97 -5.39 7.20
CA ASN A 25 -18.09 -5.59 8.11
C ASN A 25 -19.38 -5.97 7.37
N LYS A 26 -19.60 -5.49 6.16
CA LYS A 26 -20.73 -5.89 5.34
C LYS A 26 -20.66 -7.38 4.96
N VAL A 27 -19.50 -7.84 4.48
CA VAL A 27 -19.29 -9.25 4.14
C VAL A 27 -19.47 -10.14 5.39
N LEU A 28 -18.89 -9.75 6.53
CA LEU A 28 -19.04 -10.48 7.79
C LEU A 28 -20.52 -10.61 8.20
N GLN A 29 -21.28 -9.53 8.16
CA GLN A 29 -22.69 -9.53 8.56
C GLN A 29 -23.57 -10.36 7.61
N GLU A 30 -23.31 -10.31 6.32
CA GLU A 30 -24.15 -10.98 5.32
C GLU A 30 -23.79 -12.46 5.12
N LYS A 31 -22.49 -12.83 5.24
CA LYS A 31 -22.02 -14.18 4.88
C LYS A 31 -21.38 -14.95 6.04
N HIS A 32 -20.80 -14.29 7.02
CA HIS A 32 -19.99 -14.91 8.07
C HIS A 32 -20.46 -14.55 9.49
N PRO A 33 -21.71 -14.85 9.88
CA PRO A 33 -22.24 -14.51 11.21
C PRO A 33 -21.55 -15.25 12.36
N GLU A 34 -20.74 -16.26 12.07
CA GLU A 34 -19.88 -16.98 13.02
C GLU A 34 -18.66 -16.16 13.43
N VAL A 35 -18.17 -15.24 12.62
CA VAL A 35 -17.10 -14.30 12.98
C VAL A 35 -17.68 -13.26 13.94
N LYS A 36 -17.08 -13.12 15.13
CA LYS A 36 -17.59 -12.26 16.21
C LYS A 36 -16.89 -10.91 16.27
N GLU A 37 -15.76 -10.79 15.62
CA GLU A 37 -15.00 -9.55 15.55
C GLU A 37 -15.72 -8.52 14.71
N VAL A 38 -15.57 -7.25 15.12
CA VAL A 38 -15.97 -6.08 14.33
C VAL A 38 -14.70 -5.39 13.89
N VAL A 39 -14.54 -5.24 12.59
CA VAL A 39 -13.41 -4.53 12.02
C VAL A 39 -13.58 -3.04 12.25
N THR A 40 -12.52 -2.35 12.70
CA THR A 40 -12.48 -0.88 12.86
C THR A 40 -11.31 -0.30 12.08
N PRO A 41 -11.36 1.00 11.72
CA PRO A 41 -10.26 1.65 11.01
C PRO A 41 -8.94 1.60 11.78
N GLU A 42 -8.97 1.76 13.10
CA GLU A 42 -7.78 1.73 13.97
C GLU A 42 -7.13 0.34 13.98
N LEU A 43 -7.96 -0.71 13.96
CA LEU A 43 -7.48 -2.08 13.89
C LEU A 43 -6.79 -2.35 12.55
N LEU A 44 -7.38 -1.89 11.44
CA LEU A 44 -6.80 -2.02 10.11
C LEU A 44 -5.49 -1.23 9.98
N GLN A 45 -5.42 0.00 10.50
CA GLN A 45 -4.17 0.78 10.49
C GLN A 45 -3.00 0.05 11.14
N GLY A 46 -3.28 -0.68 12.23
CA GLY A 46 -2.26 -1.48 12.90
C GLY A 46 -1.84 -2.77 12.17
N LEU A 47 -2.54 -3.15 11.11
CA LEU A 47 -2.33 -4.39 10.37
C LEU A 47 -1.92 -4.17 8.91
N PHE A 48 -2.23 -3.04 8.32
CA PHE A 48 -1.87 -2.73 6.94
C PHE A 48 -0.34 -2.80 6.74
N GLY A 49 0.06 -3.28 5.56
CA GLY A 49 1.45 -3.58 5.23
C GLY A 49 1.89 -5.01 5.59
N LEU A 50 1.16 -5.73 6.45
CA LEU A 50 1.41 -7.15 6.70
C LEU A 50 0.88 -8.02 5.53
N PRO A 51 1.38 -9.28 5.38
CA PRO A 51 0.78 -10.26 4.49
C PRO A 51 -0.69 -10.56 4.85
N LEU A 52 -1.54 -10.80 3.85
CA LEU A 52 -2.99 -10.96 4.04
C LEU A 52 -3.39 -12.14 4.94
N ASP A 53 -2.67 -13.25 4.87
CA ASP A 53 -2.86 -14.42 5.74
C ASP A 53 -2.59 -14.07 7.22
N VAL A 54 -1.57 -13.26 7.48
CA VAL A 54 -1.27 -12.75 8.82
C VAL A 54 -2.36 -11.80 9.30
N ILE A 55 -2.87 -10.94 8.42
CA ILE A 55 -3.99 -10.03 8.74
C ILE A 55 -5.24 -10.84 9.07
N ALA A 56 -5.59 -11.84 8.26
CA ALA A 56 -6.74 -12.71 8.45
C ALA A 56 -6.78 -13.33 9.85
N VAL A 57 -5.70 -13.97 10.25
CA VAL A 57 -5.58 -14.63 11.56
C VAL A 57 -5.63 -13.63 12.72
N LYS A 58 -5.13 -12.43 12.54
CA LYS A 58 -5.18 -11.38 13.57
C LYS A 58 -6.56 -10.74 13.68
N LEU A 59 -7.28 -10.58 12.57
CA LEU A 59 -8.63 -10.00 12.54
C LEU A 59 -9.69 -10.96 13.03
N TYR A 60 -9.66 -12.24 12.62
CA TYR A 60 -10.76 -13.18 12.78
C TYR A 60 -10.42 -14.30 13.76
N GLN A 61 -10.18 -13.94 15.04
CA GLN A 61 -9.71 -14.86 16.08
C GLN A 61 -10.81 -15.82 16.60
N SER A 62 -12.08 -15.54 16.32
CA SER A 62 -13.23 -16.38 16.72
C SER A 62 -13.43 -17.62 15.86
N VAL A 63 -12.70 -17.75 14.75
CA VAL A 63 -12.76 -18.87 13.81
C VAL A 63 -11.38 -19.50 13.62
N PRO A 64 -11.29 -20.78 13.16
CA PRO A 64 -10.03 -21.42 12.84
C PRO A 64 -9.25 -20.67 11.73
N GLU A 65 -7.91 -20.77 11.73
CA GLU A 65 -7.01 -20.10 10.77
C GLU A 65 -7.40 -20.31 9.31
N GLU A 66 -7.69 -21.56 8.90
CA GLU A 66 -8.12 -21.88 7.53
C GLU A 66 -9.39 -21.12 7.15
N GLN A 67 -10.36 -21.03 8.07
CA GLN A 67 -11.59 -20.28 7.85
C GLN A 67 -11.35 -18.77 7.85
N ALA A 68 -10.46 -18.26 8.71
CA ALA A 68 -10.09 -16.85 8.74
C ALA A 68 -9.50 -16.40 7.39
N ILE A 69 -8.65 -17.23 6.78
CA ILE A 69 -8.07 -16.97 5.45
C ILE A 69 -9.18 -16.96 4.38
N GLN A 70 -10.11 -17.92 4.39
CA GLN A 70 -11.23 -17.95 3.44
C GLN A 70 -12.14 -16.72 3.58
N VAL A 71 -12.46 -16.30 4.82
CA VAL A 71 -13.24 -15.08 5.10
C VAL A 71 -12.52 -13.85 4.55
N MET A 72 -11.21 -13.79 4.73
CA MET A 72 -10.39 -12.68 4.21
C MET A 72 -10.44 -12.60 2.68
N GLU A 73 -10.34 -13.72 1.97
CA GLU A 73 -10.44 -13.76 0.51
C GLU A 73 -11.77 -13.18 0.03
N GLU A 74 -12.89 -13.58 0.64
CA GLU A 74 -14.23 -13.05 0.30
C GLU A 74 -14.36 -11.55 0.64
N CYS A 75 -13.74 -11.11 1.74
CA CYS A 75 -13.69 -9.69 2.11
C CYS A 75 -12.89 -8.88 1.08
N CYS A 76 -11.73 -9.39 0.65
CA CYS A 76 -10.87 -8.75 -0.33
C CYS A 76 -11.51 -8.64 -1.72
N ASP A 77 -12.27 -9.65 -2.14
CA ASP A 77 -13.03 -9.61 -3.40
C ASP A 77 -14.06 -8.48 -3.39
N TYR A 78 -14.86 -8.41 -2.31
CA TYR A 78 -15.86 -7.35 -2.17
C TYR A 78 -15.23 -5.95 -2.00
N GLU A 79 -14.15 -5.85 -1.26
CA GLU A 79 -13.38 -4.63 -1.05
C GLU A 79 -12.93 -3.98 -2.36
N CYS A 80 -12.37 -4.78 -3.28
CA CYS A 80 -11.91 -4.27 -4.58
C CYS A 80 -13.04 -3.63 -5.38
N ASP A 81 -14.22 -4.24 -5.41
CA ASP A 81 -15.39 -3.67 -6.08
C ASP A 81 -15.88 -2.40 -5.38
N TYR A 82 -15.95 -2.44 -4.05
CA TYR A 82 -16.37 -1.29 -3.24
C TYR A 82 -15.44 -0.08 -3.41
N LEU A 83 -14.13 -0.29 -3.32
CA LEU A 83 -13.13 0.77 -3.49
C LEU A 83 -13.10 1.32 -4.93
N ALA A 84 -13.31 0.47 -5.94
CA ALA A 84 -13.37 0.90 -7.33
C ALA A 84 -14.55 1.86 -7.59
N GLU A 85 -15.67 1.70 -6.87
CA GLU A 85 -16.87 2.52 -7.00
C GLU A 85 -16.81 3.79 -6.14
N HIS A 86 -16.33 3.68 -4.89
CA HIS A 86 -16.41 4.75 -3.90
C HIS A 86 -15.11 5.53 -3.73
N GLY A 87 -13.97 4.93 -4.12
CA GLY A 87 -12.64 5.47 -3.83
C GLY A 87 -12.28 5.32 -2.35
N ALA A 88 -11.24 6.04 -1.95
CA ALA A 88 -10.80 6.20 -0.56
C ALA A 88 -10.12 7.57 -0.40
N THR A 89 -9.70 7.95 0.79
CA THR A 89 -9.11 9.27 1.03
C THR A 89 -7.68 9.34 0.47
N LEU A 90 -7.46 10.14 -0.58
CA LEU A 90 -6.11 10.46 -1.06
C LEU A 90 -5.39 11.36 -0.05
N TYR A 91 -4.08 11.14 0.15
CA TYR A 91 -3.29 12.08 0.94
C TYR A 91 -3.19 13.45 0.27
N GLU A 92 -3.14 14.50 1.09
CA GLU A 92 -3.14 15.89 0.63
C GLU A 92 -1.99 16.15 -0.36
N GLY A 93 -2.30 16.78 -1.48
CA GLY A 93 -1.33 17.15 -2.51
C GLY A 93 -0.79 15.98 -3.34
N LEU A 94 -1.43 14.79 -3.29
CA LEU A 94 -0.96 13.59 -3.99
C LEU A 94 -0.77 13.84 -5.49
N GLU A 95 -1.82 14.28 -6.20
CA GLU A 95 -1.75 14.45 -7.65
C GLU A 95 -0.70 15.50 -8.05
N GLU A 96 -0.64 16.62 -7.32
CA GLU A 96 0.35 17.66 -7.58
C GLU A 96 1.78 17.15 -7.40
N SER A 97 2.01 16.34 -6.36
CA SER A 97 3.31 15.73 -6.07
C SER A 97 3.70 14.70 -7.12
N LEU A 98 2.79 13.79 -7.50
CA LEU A 98 3.02 12.82 -8.57
C LEU A 98 3.33 13.51 -9.90
N LYS A 99 2.58 14.56 -10.24
CA LYS A 99 2.81 15.36 -11.45
C LYS A 99 4.20 16.01 -11.47
N LYS A 100 4.68 16.52 -10.34
CA LYS A 100 6.03 17.11 -10.24
C LYS A 100 7.11 16.05 -10.35
N LEU A 101 6.98 14.97 -9.58
CA LEU A 101 7.96 13.88 -9.54
C LEU A 101 8.07 13.16 -10.89
N SER A 102 6.95 12.90 -11.57
CA SER A 102 6.92 12.19 -12.87
C SER A 102 7.60 12.95 -14.01
N GLN A 103 7.88 14.25 -13.85
CA GLN A 103 8.63 15.02 -14.86
C GLN A 103 10.12 14.60 -14.99
N ARG A 104 10.67 14.01 -13.92
CA ARG A 104 12.11 13.70 -13.84
C ARG A 104 12.42 12.28 -13.36
N HIS A 105 11.43 11.60 -12.78
CA HIS A 105 11.56 10.26 -12.18
C HIS A 105 10.50 9.34 -12.74
N LYS A 106 10.83 8.08 -12.93
CA LYS A 106 9.82 7.04 -13.16
C LYS A 106 9.17 6.67 -11.83
N LEU A 107 7.85 6.56 -11.80
CA LEU A 107 7.10 6.24 -10.59
C LEU A 107 6.51 4.83 -10.68
N PHE A 108 6.53 4.12 -9.56
CA PHE A 108 6.09 2.74 -9.43
C PHE A 108 5.28 2.54 -8.14
N ILE A 109 4.46 1.48 -8.10
CA ILE A 109 3.81 1.03 -6.87
C ILE A 109 4.25 -0.40 -6.58
N VAL A 110 4.66 -0.68 -5.33
CA VAL A 110 4.84 -2.04 -4.82
C VAL A 110 4.19 -2.12 -3.44
N SER A 111 3.10 -2.86 -3.34
CA SER A 111 2.33 -3.00 -2.09
C SER A 111 2.08 -4.45 -1.73
N ASN A 112 1.83 -4.75 -0.44
CA ASN A 112 1.42 -6.06 0.05
C ASN A 112 -0.12 -6.18 -0.01
N CYS A 113 -0.66 -6.36 -1.19
CA CYS A 113 -2.09 -6.45 -1.40
C CYS A 113 -2.47 -7.64 -2.29
N GLN A 114 -3.76 -7.94 -2.35
CA GLN A 114 -4.36 -8.97 -3.21
C GLN A 114 -4.39 -8.55 -4.68
N GLU A 115 -4.72 -9.52 -5.52
CA GLU A 115 -5.00 -9.25 -6.92
C GLU A 115 -6.19 -8.28 -7.08
N GLY A 116 -6.06 -7.32 -7.97
CA GLY A 116 -7.09 -6.33 -8.25
C GLY A 116 -7.02 -5.06 -7.41
N TYR A 117 -6.32 -5.04 -6.27
CA TYR A 117 -6.33 -3.91 -5.34
C TYR A 117 -5.70 -2.64 -5.93
N ILE A 118 -4.51 -2.72 -6.53
CA ILE A 118 -3.91 -1.56 -7.21
C ILE A 118 -4.76 -1.15 -8.42
N GLN A 119 -5.38 -2.10 -9.09
CA GLN A 119 -6.29 -1.82 -10.19
C GLN A 119 -7.55 -1.08 -9.72
N CYS A 120 -8.10 -1.39 -8.53
CA CYS A 120 -9.25 -0.64 -8.00
C CYS A 120 -8.88 0.79 -7.63
N PHE A 121 -7.68 1.05 -7.11
CA PHE A 121 -7.15 2.40 -6.93
C PHE A 121 -7.16 3.19 -8.24
N PHE A 122 -6.67 2.60 -9.33
CA PHE A 122 -6.69 3.25 -10.65
C PHE A 122 -8.09 3.33 -11.28
N LYS A 123 -9.03 2.44 -10.93
CA LYS A 123 -10.43 2.59 -11.34
C LYS A 123 -11.11 3.75 -10.63
N ALA A 124 -10.88 3.90 -9.33
CA ALA A 124 -11.40 5.01 -8.55
C ALA A 124 -10.81 6.37 -8.98
N TYR A 125 -9.51 6.38 -9.33
CA TYR A 125 -8.76 7.58 -9.71
C TYR A 125 -8.03 7.41 -11.05
N PRO A 126 -8.75 7.31 -12.19
CA PRO A 126 -8.15 6.97 -13.50
C PRO A 126 -7.06 7.95 -13.96
N HIS A 127 -7.20 9.23 -13.59
CA HIS A 127 -6.24 10.27 -13.92
C HIS A 127 -4.87 10.10 -13.26
N LEU A 128 -4.77 9.32 -12.17
CA LEU A 128 -3.49 9.07 -11.49
C LEU A 128 -2.64 8.02 -12.21
N SER A 129 -3.27 7.10 -12.96
CA SER A 129 -2.55 6.01 -13.64
C SER A 129 -1.49 6.51 -14.63
N GLN A 130 -1.68 7.70 -15.23
CA GLN A 130 -0.72 8.30 -16.16
C GLN A 130 0.65 8.62 -15.57
N TYR A 131 0.75 8.74 -14.23
CA TYR A 131 2.00 9.07 -13.55
C TYR A 131 2.86 7.85 -13.25
N PHE A 132 2.27 6.65 -13.25
CA PHE A 132 2.96 5.41 -12.89
C PHE A 132 3.39 4.62 -14.13
N THR A 133 4.63 4.16 -14.12
CA THR A 133 5.20 3.34 -15.20
C THR A 133 4.79 1.88 -15.07
N ASP A 134 4.77 1.35 -13.84
CA ASP A 134 4.51 -0.05 -13.57
C ASP A 134 4.17 -0.26 -12.08
N PHE A 135 3.69 -1.46 -11.72
CA PHE A 135 3.40 -1.85 -10.34
C PHE A 135 3.53 -3.35 -10.12
N GLU A 136 3.72 -3.78 -8.86
CA GLU A 136 3.81 -5.18 -8.48
C GLU A 136 3.21 -5.44 -7.10
N TYR A 137 2.72 -6.66 -6.87
CA TYR A 137 2.11 -7.10 -5.62
C TYR A 137 2.12 -8.64 -5.49
N PRO A 138 2.04 -9.20 -4.26
CA PRO A 138 2.07 -10.64 -4.01
C PRO A 138 1.00 -11.45 -4.77
N GLY A 139 -0.23 -10.94 -4.86
CA GLY A 139 -1.33 -11.61 -5.56
C GLY A 139 -1.05 -11.92 -7.03
N ARG A 140 -0.16 -11.16 -7.69
CA ARG A 140 0.29 -11.40 -9.08
C ARG A 140 1.57 -12.21 -9.15
N SER A 141 2.56 -11.87 -8.35
CA SER A 141 3.91 -12.43 -8.44
C SER A 141 4.11 -13.72 -7.64
N GLY A 142 3.30 -13.96 -6.61
CA GLY A 142 3.53 -14.99 -5.59
C GLY A 142 4.73 -14.72 -4.69
N LYS A 143 5.26 -13.49 -4.66
CA LYS A 143 6.50 -13.13 -3.97
C LYS A 143 6.27 -12.11 -2.86
N LEU A 144 7.22 -12.03 -1.92
CA LEU A 144 7.21 -11.03 -0.85
C LEU A 144 7.58 -9.63 -1.37
N LYS A 145 7.28 -8.60 -0.58
CA LYS A 145 7.48 -7.18 -0.96
C LYS A 145 8.91 -6.87 -1.44
N ALA A 146 9.93 -7.35 -0.75
CA ALA A 146 11.33 -7.13 -1.15
C ALA A 146 11.68 -7.73 -2.52
N GLU A 147 11.15 -8.92 -2.82
CA GLU A 147 11.33 -9.55 -4.13
C GLU A 147 10.54 -8.82 -5.21
N ASN A 148 9.36 -8.30 -4.89
CA ASN A 148 8.55 -7.48 -5.79
C ASN A 148 9.24 -6.15 -6.13
N ILE A 149 9.91 -5.52 -5.16
CA ILE A 149 10.77 -4.36 -5.41
C ILE A 149 11.88 -4.73 -6.41
N ARG A 150 12.59 -5.84 -6.19
CA ARG A 150 13.65 -6.31 -7.14
C ARG A 150 13.08 -6.61 -8.53
N LEU A 151 11.89 -7.23 -8.62
CA LEU A 151 11.22 -7.47 -9.91
C LEU A 151 10.94 -6.17 -10.68
N ILE A 152 10.42 -5.15 -10.00
CA ILE A 152 10.20 -3.82 -10.59
C ILE A 152 11.52 -3.23 -11.07
N MET A 153 12.57 -3.30 -10.25
CA MET A 153 13.89 -2.79 -10.59
C MET A 153 14.47 -3.47 -11.84
N GLU A 154 14.45 -4.80 -11.87
CA GLU A 154 14.99 -5.59 -12.99
C GLU A 154 14.20 -5.36 -14.28
N ARG A 155 12.86 -5.46 -14.20
CA ARG A 155 11.96 -5.34 -15.36
C ARG A 155 12.01 -3.97 -16.00
N ASN A 156 12.29 -2.92 -15.22
CA ASN A 156 12.34 -1.54 -15.68
C ASN A 156 13.76 -0.96 -15.77
N ALA A 157 14.80 -1.78 -15.53
CA ALA A 157 16.21 -1.41 -15.55
C ALA A 157 16.50 -0.15 -14.69
N LEU A 158 16.02 -0.14 -13.43
CA LEU A 158 16.24 0.96 -12.52
C LEU A 158 17.66 0.93 -11.95
N LEU A 159 18.33 2.08 -11.89
CA LEU A 159 19.73 2.18 -11.47
C LEU A 159 19.90 2.76 -10.06
N ASP A 160 19.07 3.73 -9.68
CA ASP A 160 19.15 4.44 -8.40
C ASP A 160 17.74 4.70 -7.82
N PRO A 161 16.95 3.63 -7.60
CA PRO A 161 15.61 3.74 -7.04
C PRO A 161 15.62 4.08 -5.56
N VAL A 162 14.51 4.68 -5.08
CA VAL A 162 14.20 4.85 -3.67
C VAL A 162 12.81 4.29 -3.38
N TYR A 163 12.63 3.68 -2.22
CA TYR A 163 11.33 3.23 -1.75
C TYR A 163 10.73 4.22 -0.75
N VAL A 164 9.45 4.55 -0.92
CA VAL A 164 8.68 5.42 -0.03
C VAL A 164 7.54 4.60 0.56
N GLY A 165 7.45 4.53 1.87
CA GLY A 165 6.43 3.78 2.59
C GLY A 165 6.29 4.27 4.02
N ASP A 166 5.30 3.77 4.73
CA ASP A 166 4.91 4.28 6.05
C ASP A 166 5.03 3.26 7.18
N THR A 167 5.43 2.01 6.90
CA THR A 167 5.53 0.96 7.91
C THR A 167 6.95 0.40 8.07
N GLN A 168 7.20 -0.29 9.20
CA GLN A 168 8.45 -1.02 9.41
C GLN A 168 8.62 -2.17 8.38
N VAL A 169 7.51 -2.71 7.87
CA VAL A 169 7.55 -3.73 6.80
C VAL A 169 8.16 -3.14 5.53
N ASP A 170 7.85 -1.89 5.20
CA ASP A 170 8.41 -1.16 4.06
C ASP A 170 9.91 -0.92 4.21
N ALA A 171 10.31 -0.43 5.40
CA ALA A 171 11.73 -0.21 5.71
C ALA A 171 12.54 -1.52 5.60
N ASN A 172 12.01 -2.61 6.13
CA ASN A 172 12.64 -3.93 6.04
C ASN A 172 12.72 -4.42 4.58
N ALA A 173 11.65 -4.26 3.81
CA ALA A 173 11.61 -4.67 2.41
C ALA A 173 12.58 -3.86 1.53
N ALA A 174 12.67 -2.56 1.73
CA ALA A 174 13.63 -1.69 1.03
C ALA A 174 15.09 -2.07 1.39
N LYS A 175 15.37 -2.29 2.68
CA LYS A 175 16.68 -2.76 3.17
C LYS A 175 17.06 -4.11 2.56
N GLU A 176 16.14 -5.06 2.54
CA GLU A 176 16.35 -6.38 1.95
C GLU A 176 16.53 -6.30 0.43
N ALA A 177 15.79 -5.41 -0.25
CA ALA A 177 15.96 -5.15 -1.67
C ALA A 177 17.27 -4.41 -2.01
N GLY A 178 17.92 -3.82 -1.01
CA GLY A 178 19.20 -3.12 -1.15
C GLY A 178 19.06 -1.69 -1.68
N ILE A 179 17.92 -1.03 -1.42
CA ILE A 179 17.66 0.35 -1.87
C ILE A 179 17.35 1.28 -0.69
N PRO A 180 17.60 2.61 -0.82
CA PRO A 180 17.26 3.59 0.19
C PRO A 180 15.75 3.62 0.48
N PHE A 181 15.41 3.93 1.74
CA PHE A 181 14.05 4.09 2.22
C PHE A 181 13.79 5.53 2.69
N ILE A 182 12.61 6.06 2.36
CA ILE A 182 12.07 7.31 2.88
C ILE A 182 10.80 7.00 3.64
N PHE A 183 10.76 7.31 4.92
CA PHE A 183 9.61 7.12 5.78
C PHE A 183 8.55 8.20 5.57
N ALA A 184 7.35 7.80 5.13
CA ALA A 184 6.17 8.64 5.04
C ALA A 184 5.49 8.73 6.41
N ARG A 185 5.94 9.66 7.26
CA ARG A 185 5.53 9.79 8.66
C ARG A 185 4.05 10.19 8.82
N TYR A 186 3.44 10.66 7.76
CA TYR A 186 2.01 10.99 7.68
C TYR A 186 1.09 9.76 7.54
N GLY A 187 1.66 8.56 7.34
CA GLY A 187 0.93 7.29 7.21
C GLY A 187 0.56 6.66 8.55
N PHE A 188 0.57 5.33 8.61
CA PHE A 188 0.07 4.56 9.77
C PHE A 188 1.15 4.21 10.80
N GLY A 189 2.42 4.12 10.40
CA GLY A 189 3.51 3.65 11.26
C GLY A 189 4.03 4.72 12.22
N ASP A 190 4.22 4.35 13.50
CA ASP A 190 4.63 5.27 14.56
C ASP A 190 6.16 5.32 14.78
N ALA A 191 6.84 4.18 14.70
CA ALA A 191 8.23 4.05 15.11
C ALA A 191 9.02 3.21 14.09
N VAL A 192 9.25 3.79 12.92
CA VAL A 192 9.92 3.12 11.81
C VAL A 192 11.41 3.47 11.79
N GLU A 193 12.29 2.47 11.65
CA GLU A 193 13.71 2.70 11.43
C GLU A 193 13.95 3.36 10.07
N HIS A 194 14.53 4.56 10.06
CA HIS A 194 14.73 5.32 8.83
C HIS A 194 15.95 6.25 8.92
N GLU A 195 16.53 6.55 7.77
CA GLU A 195 17.53 7.62 7.62
C GLU A 195 16.91 8.94 7.18
N LYS A 196 15.82 8.88 6.40
CA LYS A 196 15.08 10.02 5.88
C LYS A 196 13.61 9.84 6.14
N ALA A 197 12.92 10.92 6.48
CA ALA A 197 11.47 10.94 6.67
C ALA A 197 10.89 12.24 6.13
N VAL A 198 9.59 12.19 5.81
CA VAL A 198 8.80 13.33 5.35
C VAL A 198 7.44 13.35 6.05
N ASP A 199 6.95 14.55 6.37
CA ASP A 199 5.66 14.75 7.02
C ASP A 199 4.53 15.05 6.00
N SER A 200 4.87 15.09 4.71
CA SER A 200 3.91 15.28 3.61
C SER A 200 4.50 14.89 2.26
N LEU A 201 3.62 14.69 1.28
CA LEU A 201 4.02 14.49 -0.11
C LEU A 201 4.73 15.72 -0.71
N ALA A 202 4.40 16.92 -0.25
CA ALA A 202 5.09 18.14 -0.66
C ALA A 202 6.56 18.17 -0.16
N GLU A 203 6.81 17.69 1.05
CA GLU A 203 8.17 17.54 1.57
C GLU A 203 8.95 16.46 0.81
N LEU A 204 8.29 15.36 0.42
CA LEU A 204 8.90 14.33 -0.42
C LEU A 204 9.43 14.94 -1.73
N VAL A 205 8.62 15.77 -2.40
CA VAL A 205 9.06 16.47 -3.61
C VAL A 205 10.29 17.33 -3.34
N ASN A 206 10.29 18.12 -2.26
CA ASN A 206 11.43 18.95 -1.91
C ASN A 206 12.69 18.14 -1.61
N LEU A 207 12.54 17.04 -0.86
CA LEU A 207 13.64 16.15 -0.51
C LEU A 207 14.28 15.50 -1.76
N ILE A 208 13.44 15.01 -2.68
CA ILE A 208 13.90 14.37 -3.93
C ILE A 208 14.55 15.38 -4.89
N GLU A 209 14.00 16.59 -4.99
CA GLU A 209 14.54 17.66 -5.84
C GLU A 209 15.75 18.39 -5.23
N GLY A 210 16.15 18.07 -3.99
CA GLY A 210 17.27 18.70 -3.29
C GLY A 210 17.01 20.17 -2.94
N LYS A 211 15.75 20.54 -2.75
CA LYS A 211 15.33 21.88 -2.30
C LYS A 211 15.22 21.87 -0.77
N HIS A 212 16.09 22.60 -0.11
CA HIS A 212 16.11 22.84 1.35
C HIS A 212 15.34 24.11 1.69
#